data_f963812a5c0b856fc120c50c6712e2eb
#
_entry.id   f963812a5c0b856fc120c50c6712e2eb
#
_cell.length_a   1.000
_cell.length_b   1.000
_cell.length_c   1.000
_cell.angle_alpha   90.00
_cell.angle_beta   90.00
_cell.angle_gamma   90.00
#
_symmetry.space_group_name_H-M   'P 1'
#
loop_
_entity.id
_entity.type
_entity.pdbx_description
1 polymer ?
#
loop_
_entity_poly.entity_id
_entity_poly.type
_entity_poly.pdbx_seq_one_letter_code
_entity_poly.pdbx_strand_id
1 'polypeptide(L)'
;MIRPNVIRRSLCLALALALAMLLPLFAAQAQTKPKRVEPASKPEALLWVGNSFFYYNNSMHGHFGRLAAAAATRVRSTSVTISGAGLDWTDIDALLRPNGLGRYSFVGNNEIRFNPPGRQYDTVIMMDCSQCPVHPQLKAVFHETVSKFSMTLARAGVRPVLFMSWAYKDKPEMTAQLAEQYTIAGNANDALVIPAGIAFAKALARRPDVELYEADLRHPSLAGTYLATCTVFASLYGKSPVGLSYDAGLPKDVALALQTAAWDAVQEYYRP
;
A
#
# COMPACT_ATOMS: atom_id res chain seq x y z
N MET A 1 57.11 46.47 -8.82
CA MET A 1 57.26 44.97 -8.67
C MET A 1 56.05 44.48 -7.85
N ILE A 2 55.08 43.91 -8.49
CA ILE A 2 53.85 43.38 -7.85
C ILE A 2 54.18 41.92 -7.46
N ARG A 3 54.01 41.59 -6.15
CA ARG A 3 54.37 40.28 -5.59
C ARG A 3 53.46 39.18 -6.16
N PRO A 4 53.96 38.05 -6.66
CA PRO A 4 53.18 37.02 -7.35
C PRO A 4 52.23 36.23 -6.43
N ASN A 5 52.29 36.40 -5.12
CA ASN A 5 51.50 35.64 -4.16
C ASN A 5 50.07 36.16 -3.92
N VAL A 6 49.74 37.38 -4.34
CA VAL A 6 48.43 37.97 -4.17
C VAL A 6 47.46 37.48 -5.28
N ILE A 7 47.99 37.30 -6.50
CA ILE A 7 47.17 36.85 -7.66
C ILE A 7 46.70 35.38 -7.49
N ARG A 8 47.58 34.49 -6.91
CA ARG A 8 47.19 33.08 -6.70
C ARG A 8 46.11 32.89 -5.63
N ARG A 9 46.07 33.73 -4.60
CA ARG A 9 45.01 33.65 -3.53
C ARG A 9 43.66 34.13 -4.01
N SER A 10 43.63 35.14 -4.86
CA SER A 10 42.36 35.65 -5.44
C SER A 10 41.76 34.70 -6.46
N LEU A 11 42.59 33.99 -7.25
CA LEU A 11 42.07 32.98 -8.20
C LEU A 11 41.49 31.73 -7.50
N CYS A 12 42.09 31.28 -6.41
CA CYS A 12 41.60 30.14 -5.65
C CYS A 12 40.26 30.46 -4.93
N LEU A 13 40.07 31.69 -4.42
CA LEU A 13 38.80 32.10 -3.81
C LEU A 13 37.69 32.25 -4.86
N ALA A 14 37.98 32.76 -6.05
CA ALA A 14 37.00 32.88 -7.13
C ALA A 14 36.54 31.53 -7.67
N LEU A 15 37.46 30.53 -7.76
CA LEU A 15 37.08 29.18 -8.16
C LEU A 15 36.27 28.45 -7.10
N ALA A 16 36.53 28.68 -5.81
CA ALA A 16 35.77 28.08 -4.71
C ALA A 16 34.34 28.62 -4.60
N LEU A 17 34.14 29.92 -4.88
CA LEU A 17 32.82 30.53 -4.94
C LEU A 17 32.03 30.13 -6.19
N ALA A 18 32.66 29.89 -7.32
CA ALA A 18 31.99 29.42 -8.55
C ALA A 18 31.55 27.95 -8.42
N LEU A 19 32.28 27.09 -7.66
CA LEU A 19 31.90 25.69 -7.43
C LEU A 19 30.73 25.56 -6.45
N ALA A 20 30.55 26.53 -5.54
CA ALA A 20 29.46 26.53 -4.57
C ALA A 20 28.10 26.91 -5.20
N MET A 21 28.10 27.54 -6.41
CA MET A 21 26.84 27.89 -7.11
C MET A 21 26.32 26.81 -8.06
N LEU A 22 27.01 25.66 -8.16
CA LEU A 22 26.61 24.52 -9.00
C LEU A 22 26.01 23.36 -8.20
N LEU A 23 25.64 23.60 -6.91
CA LEU A 23 24.78 22.66 -6.23
C LEU A 23 23.40 22.77 -6.91
N PRO A 24 22.91 21.70 -7.58
CA PRO A 24 21.55 21.73 -8.07
C PRO A 24 20.64 21.95 -6.87
N LEU A 25 19.87 23.02 -6.87
CA LEU A 25 18.70 23.16 -6.03
C LEU A 25 17.76 22.01 -6.43
N PHE A 26 17.95 20.84 -5.83
CA PHE A 26 16.86 19.89 -5.73
C PHE A 26 15.80 20.58 -4.88
N ALA A 27 14.93 21.33 -5.55
CA ALA A 27 13.68 21.73 -4.95
C ALA A 27 13.04 20.41 -4.48
N ALA A 28 13.02 20.18 -3.18
CA ALA A 28 12.24 19.11 -2.61
C ALA A 28 10.81 19.37 -3.06
N GLN A 29 10.37 18.67 -4.11
CA GLN A 29 8.97 18.71 -4.51
C GLN A 29 8.18 18.27 -3.30
N ALA A 30 7.32 19.17 -2.81
CA ALA A 30 6.45 18.85 -1.68
C ALA A 30 5.62 17.62 -2.09
N GLN A 31 5.81 16.52 -1.36
CA GLN A 31 5.06 15.29 -1.61
C GLN A 31 3.57 15.57 -1.47
N THR A 32 2.77 15.12 -2.43
CA THR A 32 1.31 15.24 -2.37
C THR A 32 0.78 14.56 -1.12
N LYS A 33 -0.01 15.28 -0.32
CA LYS A 33 -0.62 14.74 0.90
C LYS A 33 -1.97 14.12 0.61
N PRO A 34 -2.35 13.04 1.32
CA PRO A 34 -3.66 12.44 1.19
C PRO A 34 -4.75 13.39 1.74
N LYS A 35 -5.83 13.55 0.97
CA LYS A 35 -7.02 14.30 1.43
C LYS A 35 -7.86 13.49 2.40
N ARG A 36 -8.02 12.19 2.12
CA ARG A 36 -8.74 11.27 2.99
C ARG A 36 -7.74 10.61 3.93
N VAL A 37 -7.84 10.95 5.21
CA VAL A 37 -6.93 10.52 6.27
C VAL A 37 -7.60 9.62 7.30
N GLU A 38 -8.92 9.40 7.17
CA GLU A 38 -9.70 8.56 8.06
C GLU A 38 -10.59 7.60 7.26
N PRO A 39 -10.80 6.39 7.76
CA PRO A 39 -11.77 5.48 7.18
C PRO A 39 -13.18 6.06 7.37
N ALA A 40 -13.97 6.09 6.30
CA ALA A 40 -15.33 6.65 6.33
C ALA A 40 -16.28 5.91 7.30
N SER A 41 -16.04 4.63 7.54
CA SER A 41 -16.63 3.80 8.60
C SER A 41 -15.83 2.52 8.75
N LYS A 42 -16.05 1.77 9.83
CA LYS A 42 -15.41 0.46 10.03
C LYS A 42 -15.92 -0.53 8.98
N PRO A 43 -15.03 -1.14 8.19
CA PRO A 43 -15.46 -2.13 7.22
C PRO A 43 -15.82 -3.46 7.90
N GLU A 44 -16.90 -4.09 7.40
CA GLU A 44 -17.37 -5.41 7.87
C GLU A 44 -17.29 -6.47 6.77
N ALA A 45 -17.31 -6.06 5.50
CA ALA A 45 -17.27 -6.95 4.35
C ALA A 45 -16.36 -6.38 3.26
N LEU A 46 -15.18 -6.98 3.13
CA LEU A 46 -14.12 -6.54 2.23
C LEU A 46 -14.07 -7.41 0.98
N LEU A 47 -13.88 -6.76 -0.17
CA LEU A 47 -13.38 -7.40 -1.38
C LEU A 47 -11.96 -6.90 -1.64
N TRP A 48 -11.03 -7.84 -1.86
CA TRP A 48 -9.65 -7.56 -2.23
C TRP A 48 -9.48 -7.87 -3.72
N VAL A 49 -9.07 -6.87 -4.47
CA VAL A 49 -8.85 -7.00 -5.92
C VAL A 49 -7.40 -6.66 -6.22
N GLY A 50 -6.67 -7.60 -6.81
CA GLY A 50 -5.25 -7.41 -7.08
C GLY A 50 -4.58 -8.64 -7.69
N ASN A 51 -3.37 -8.92 -7.28
CA ASN A 51 -2.51 -9.92 -7.89
C ASN A 51 -1.68 -10.69 -6.84
N SER A 52 -0.53 -11.23 -7.26
CA SER A 52 0.35 -12.05 -6.43
C SER A 52 0.80 -11.38 -5.13
N PHE A 53 0.91 -10.07 -5.08
CA PHE A 53 1.25 -9.36 -3.84
C PHE A 53 0.20 -9.55 -2.74
N PHE A 54 -1.04 -9.88 -3.10
CA PHE A 54 -2.07 -10.23 -2.13
C PHE A 54 -2.13 -11.72 -1.78
N TYR A 55 -1.86 -12.63 -2.72
CA TYR A 55 -2.08 -14.05 -2.46
C TYR A 55 -0.86 -14.82 -1.94
N TYR A 56 0.36 -14.25 -1.97
CA TYR A 56 1.53 -14.90 -1.37
C TYR A 56 1.32 -15.21 0.12
N ASN A 57 2.05 -16.20 0.64
CA ASN A 57 2.06 -16.60 2.05
C ASN A 57 0.65 -16.90 2.61
N ASN A 58 -0.13 -17.70 1.92
CA ASN A 58 -1.52 -18.04 2.28
C ASN A 58 -2.50 -16.86 2.26
N SER A 59 -2.20 -15.86 1.47
CA SER A 59 -3.03 -14.70 1.15
C SER A 59 -3.22 -13.70 2.29
N MET A 60 -2.94 -12.44 1.99
CA MET A 60 -3.01 -11.31 2.92
C MET A 60 -4.39 -11.19 3.59
N HIS A 61 -5.49 -11.45 2.86
CA HIS A 61 -6.84 -11.37 3.42
C HIS A 61 -7.07 -12.38 4.55
N GLY A 62 -6.43 -13.55 4.51
CA GLY A 62 -6.46 -14.56 5.58
C GLY A 62 -5.72 -14.09 6.83
N HIS A 63 -4.52 -13.52 6.65
CA HIS A 63 -3.77 -12.89 7.74
C HIS A 63 -4.54 -11.73 8.35
N PHE A 64 -5.16 -10.90 7.52
CA PHE A 64 -5.98 -9.78 7.96
C PHE A 64 -7.17 -10.21 8.84
N GLY A 65 -7.88 -11.27 8.44
CA GLY A 65 -8.97 -11.83 9.24
C GLY A 65 -8.51 -12.27 10.63
N ARG A 66 -7.34 -12.93 10.72
CA ARG A 66 -6.75 -13.36 12.00
C ARG A 66 -6.28 -12.19 12.86
N LEU A 67 -5.65 -11.18 12.25
CA LEU A 67 -5.22 -9.96 12.96
C LEU A 67 -6.43 -9.18 13.47
N ALA A 68 -7.48 -9.03 12.67
CA ALA A 68 -8.73 -8.39 13.08
C ALA A 68 -9.41 -9.16 14.24
N ALA A 69 -9.42 -10.49 14.19
CA ALA A 69 -9.94 -11.32 15.29
C ALA A 69 -9.14 -11.13 16.59
N ALA A 70 -7.79 -11.03 16.51
CA ALA A 70 -6.94 -10.70 17.66
C ALA A 70 -7.26 -9.32 18.26
N ALA A 71 -7.80 -8.41 17.45
CA ALA A 71 -8.30 -7.09 17.89
C ALA A 71 -9.80 -7.09 18.23
N ALA A 72 -10.43 -8.25 18.45
CA ALA A 72 -11.87 -8.40 18.68
C ALA A 72 -12.75 -7.71 17.61
N THR A 73 -12.27 -7.67 16.38
CA THR A 73 -12.96 -7.07 15.24
C THR A 73 -13.42 -8.17 14.28
N ARG A 74 -14.73 -8.21 13.99
CA ARG A 74 -15.29 -9.15 13.02
C ARG A 74 -15.27 -8.53 11.63
N VAL A 75 -14.78 -9.28 10.65
CA VAL A 75 -14.75 -8.87 9.25
C VAL A 75 -14.87 -10.10 8.36
N ARG A 76 -15.60 -9.98 7.26
CA ARG A 76 -15.62 -10.96 6.18
C ARG A 76 -14.71 -10.44 5.07
N SER A 77 -13.90 -11.29 4.52
CA SER A 77 -13.00 -10.95 3.40
C SER A 77 -13.16 -11.94 2.27
N THR A 78 -13.25 -11.41 1.07
CA THR A 78 -13.18 -12.17 -0.19
C THR A 78 -12.01 -11.63 -1.01
N SER A 79 -11.24 -12.50 -1.64
CA SER A 79 -10.09 -12.10 -2.46
C SER A 79 -10.30 -12.59 -3.89
N VAL A 80 -10.10 -11.67 -4.84
CA VAL A 80 -10.05 -11.95 -6.28
C VAL A 80 -8.72 -11.46 -6.79
N THR A 81 -7.87 -12.39 -7.17
CA THR A 81 -6.50 -12.10 -7.57
C THR A 81 -6.16 -12.84 -8.86
N ILE A 82 -5.50 -12.13 -9.77
CA ILE A 82 -4.98 -12.67 -11.03
C ILE A 82 -3.48 -12.45 -11.04
N SER A 83 -2.69 -13.49 -11.27
CA SER A 83 -1.23 -13.39 -11.27
C SER A 83 -0.74 -12.38 -12.32
N GLY A 84 0.09 -11.41 -11.88
CA GLY A 84 0.66 -10.39 -12.76
C GLY A 84 -0.30 -9.33 -13.29
N ALA A 85 -1.58 -9.40 -12.91
CA ALA A 85 -2.60 -8.50 -13.45
C ALA A 85 -2.47 -7.05 -13.01
N GLY A 86 -2.80 -6.14 -13.92
CA GLY A 86 -3.25 -4.80 -13.61
C GLY A 86 -4.73 -4.78 -13.19
N LEU A 87 -5.20 -3.68 -12.63
CA LEU A 87 -6.62 -3.51 -12.27
C LEU A 87 -7.53 -3.59 -13.50
N ASP A 88 -7.09 -3.13 -14.64
CA ASP A 88 -7.79 -3.11 -15.91
C ASP A 88 -8.19 -4.50 -16.44
N TRP A 89 -7.60 -5.59 -15.89
CA TRP A 89 -7.97 -6.97 -16.19
C TRP A 89 -9.21 -7.44 -15.44
N THR A 90 -9.72 -6.63 -14.51
CA THR A 90 -10.84 -7.02 -13.64
C THR A 90 -12.15 -6.39 -14.12
N ASP A 91 -13.22 -7.19 -14.17
CA ASP A 91 -14.59 -6.69 -14.32
C ASP A 91 -15.20 -6.40 -12.95
N ILE A 92 -15.02 -5.19 -12.45
CA ILE A 92 -15.53 -4.80 -11.13
C ILE A 92 -17.06 -4.85 -11.06
N ASP A 93 -17.77 -4.57 -12.16
CA ASP A 93 -19.22 -4.64 -12.21
C ASP A 93 -19.71 -6.08 -12.01
N ALA A 94 -19.01 -7.06 -12.62
CA ALA A 94 -19.32 -8.48 -12.42
C ALA A 94 -19.08 -8.92 -10.97
N LEU A 95 -17.99 -8.44 -10.34
CA LEU A 95 -17.67 -8.78 -8.94
C LEU A 95 -18.68 -8.24 -7.93
N LEU A 96 -19.32 -7.10 -8.24
CA LEU A 96 -20.31 -6.46 -7.36
C LEU A 96 -21.71 -7.04 -7.50
N ARG A 97 -21.99 -7.79 -8.56
CA ARG A 97 -23.32 -8.41 -8.74
C ARG A 97 -23.62 -9.38 -7.60
N PRO A 98 -24.84 -9.43 -7.10
CA PRO A 98 -25.28 -10.51 -6.22
C PRO A 98 -24.95 -11.86 -6.87
N ASN A 99 -24.24 -12.71 -6.17
CA ASN A 99 -23.74 -14.01 -6.69
C ASN A 99 -22.70 -13.91 -7.82
N GLY A 100 -22.05 -12.76 -8.05
CA GLY A 100 -21.01 -12.59 -9.07
C GLY A 100 -19.80 -13.50 -8.84
N LEU A 101 -19.40 -13.71 -7.57
CA LEU A 101 -18.30 -14.60 -7.19
C LEU A 101 -18.74 -15.99 -6.75
N GLY A 102 -20.02 -16.25 -6.69
CA GLY A 102 -20.57 -17.54 -6.30
C GLY A 102 -21.95 -17.40 -5.68
N ARG A 103 -22.76 -18.45 -5.79
CA ARG A 103 -24.11 -18.48 -5.21
C ARG A 103 -24.12 -18.98 -3.78
N TYR A 104 -23.06 -19.63 -3.34
CA TYR A 104 -22.95 -20.22 -2.01
C TYR A 104 -21.51 -20.15 -1.50
N SER A 105 -21.40 -20.32 -0.20
CA SER A 105 -20.11 -20.45 0.50
C SER A 105 -20.08 -21.76 1.28
N PHE A 106 -18.93 -22.41 1.32
CA PHE A 106 -18.69 -23.53 2.24
C PHE A 106 -18.52 -22.97 3.66
N VAL A 107 -19.30 -23.48 4.61
CA VAL A 107 -19.29 -22.98 5.99
C VAL A 107 -18.73 -23.97 7.01
N GLY A 108 -18.15 -25.08 6.54
CA GLY A 108 -17.58 -26.17 7.32
C GLY A 108 -18.45 -27.42 7.27
N ASN A 109 -17.90 -28.56 7.76
CA ASN A 109 -18.59 -29.86 7.85
C ASN A 109 -19.31 -30.32 6.58
N ASN A 110 -18.76 -29.99 5.41
CA ASN A 110 -19.37 -30.21 4.10
C ASN A 110 -20.72 -29.49 3.88
N GLU A 111 -21.01 -28.48 4.68
CA GLU A 111 -22.20 -27.65 4.53
C GLU A 111 -21.94 -26.48 3.60
N ILE A 112 -22.96 -26.12 2.83
CA ILE A 112 -22.99 -24.91 2.03
C ILE A 112 -24.05 -23.95 2.54
N ARG A 113 -23.78 -22.67 2.41
CA ARG A 113 -24.77 -21.61 2.67
C ARG A 113 -24.91 -20.75 1.42
N PHE A 114 -26.13 -20.59 0.95
CA PHE A 114 -26.40 -19.66 -0.14
C PHE A 114 -26.15 -18.23 0.29
N ASN A 115 -25.46 -17.46 -0.57
CA ASN A 115 -25.21 -16.06 -0.33
C ASN A 115 -26.53 -15.28 -0.36
N PRO A 116 -26.76 -14.36 0.58
CA PRO A 116 -27.97 -13.55 0.60
C PRO A 116 -28.00 -12.63 -0.63
N PRO A 117 -29.18 -12.27 -1.13
CA PRO A 117 -29.32 -11.23 -2.14
C PRO A 117 -28.89 -9.86 -1.58
N GLY A 118 -28.45 -8.97 -2.45
CA GLY A 118 -28.07 -7.61 -2.09
C GLY A 118 -26.56 -7.37 -2.07
N ARG A 119 -26.16 -6.23 -1.49
CA ARG A 119 -24.76 -5.80 -1.44
C ARG A 119 -23.90 -6.77 -0.61
N GLN A 120 -22.91 -7.34 -1.24
CA GLN A 120 -22.00 -8.33 -0.60
C GLN A 120 -20.82 -7.66 0.13
N TYR A 121 -20.40 -6.47 -0.31
CA TYR A 121 -19.22 -5.76 0.20
C TYR A 121 -19.59 -4.32 0.55
N ASP A 122 -18.93 -3.80 1.58
CA ASP A 122 -19.01 -2.38 1.93
C ASP A 122 -17.76 -1.60 1.52
N THR A 123 -16.67 -2.31 1.27
CA THR A 123 -15.36 -1.74 0.94
C THR A 123 -14.62 -2.65 -0.04
N VAL A 124 -14.00 -2.06 -1.05
CA VAL A 124 -13.12 -2.76 -2.00
C VAL A 124 -11.70 -2.19 -1.88
N ILE A 125 -10.75 -3.07 -1.56
CA ILE A 125 -9.33 -2.76 -1.55
C ILE A 125 -8.77 -3.13 -2.92
N MET A 126 -8.22 -2.15 -3.62
CA MET A 126 -7.72 -2.29 -4.98
C MET A 126 -6.21 -2.07 -5.04
N MET A 127 -5.51 -2.96 -5.72
CA MET A 127 -4.08 -2.85 -6.01
C MET A 127 -3.83 -3.14 -7.48
N ASP A 128 -3.13 -2.23 -8.15
CA ASP A 128 -2.69 -2.42 -9.53
C ASP A 128 -1.45 -3.32 -9.60
N CYS A 129 -0.95 -3.60 -10.80
CA CYS A 129 0.34 -4.27 -10.95
C CYS A 129 1.43 -3.47 -10.22
N SER A 130 2.46 -4.17 -9.73
CA SER A 130 3.45 -3.60 -8.81
C SER A 130 4.17 -2.35 -9.32
N GLN A 131 4.30 -2.18 -10.64
CA GLN A 131 4.95 -1.04 -11.28
C GLN A 131 4.00 -0.18 -12.15
N CYS A 132 2.77 -0.62 -12.40
CA CYS A 132 1.85 0.09 -13.30
C CYS A 132 1.68 1.57 -12.93
N PRO A 133 1.55 1.95 -11.66
CA PRO A 133 1.39 3.36 -11.29
C PRO A 133 2.59 4.25 -11.64
N VAL A 134 3.77 3.67 -11.80
CA VAL A 134 5.01 4.41 -12.10
C VAL A 134 5.58 4.10 -13.49
N HIS A 135 5.00 3.16 -14.22
CA HIS A 135 5.44 2.78 -15.55
C HIS A 135 5.04 3.85 -16.58
N PRO A 136 5.93 4.33 -17.44
CA PRO A 136 5.64 5.43 -18.36
C PRO A 136 4.39 5.26 -19.22
N GLN A 137 4.11 4.02 -19.66
CA GLN A 137 2.98 3.69 -20.53
C GLN A 137 1.72 3.27 -19.79
N LEU A 138 1.84 2.70 -18.57
CA LEU A 138 0.72 2.12 -17.82
C LEU A 138 0.16 3.06 -16.75
N LYS A 139 0.89 4.11 -16.39
CA LYS A 139 0.44 5.10 -15.39
C LYS A 139 -0.92 5.73 -15.74
N ALA A 140 -1.14 6.06 -17.00
CA ALA A 140 -2.41 6.62 -17.44
C ALA A 140 -3.54 5.60 -17.25
N VAL A 141 -3.32 4.34 -17.66
CA VAL A 141 -4.26 3.23 -17.49
C VAL A 141 -4.61 3.01 -16.01
N PHE A 142 -3.62 3.07 -15.12
CA PHE A 142 -3.84 3.01 -13.66
C PHE A 142 -4.83 4.09 -13.20
N HIS A 143 -4.60 5.36 -13.53
CA HIS A 143 -5.46 6.47 -13.09
C HIS A 143 -6.88 6.36 -13.69
N GLU A 144 -6.99 6.01 -14.97
CA GLU A 144 -8.27 5.82 -15.64
C GLU A 144 -9.08 4.67 -15.02
N THR A 145 -8.42 3.53 -14.76
CA THR A 145 -9.07 2.36 -14.18
C THR A 145 -9.52 2.62 -12.74
N VAL A 146 -8.66 3.25 -11.91
CA VAL A 146 -9.03 3.66 -10.55
C VAL A 146 -10.25 4.59 -10.58
N SER A 147 -10.27 5.56 -11.49
CA SER A 147 -11.41 6.49 -11.63
C SER A 147 -12.70 5.75 -12.01
N LYS A 148 -12.64 4.91 -13.03
CA LYS A 148 -13.77 4.09 -13.48
C LYS A 148 -14.30 3.20 -12.34
N PHE A 149 -13.42 2.50 -11.63
CA PHE A 149 -13.81 1.60 -10.55
C PHE A 149 -14.39 2.37 -9.37
N SER A 150 -13.78 3.49 -8.98
CA SER A 150 -14.28 4.33 -7.89
C SER A 150 -15.69 4.86 -8.17
N MET A 151 -15.98 5.28 -9.41
CA MET A 151 -17.32 5.68 -9.81
C MET A 151 -18.34 4.53 -9.74
N THR A 152 -17.94 3.32 -10.20
CA THR A 152 -18.80 2.13 -10.13
C THR A 152 -19.07 1.76 -8.67
N LEU A 153 -18.05 1.75 -7.82
CA LEU A 153 -18.18 1.45 -6.40
C LEU A 153 -19.08 2.47 -5.68
N ALA A 154 -18.90 3.77 -5.95
CA ALA A 154 -19.71 4.82 -5.36
C ALA A 154 -21.19 4.65 -5.71
N ARG A 155 -21.52 4.33 -6.98
CA ARG A 155 -22.91 4.03 -7.41
C ARG A 155 -23.51 2.83 -6.70
N ALA A 156 -22.67 1.84 -6.35
CA ALA A 156 -23.08 0.66 -5.59
C ALA A 156 -23.12 0.89 -4.06
N GLY A 157 -22.80 2.09 -3.58
CA GLY A 157 -22.67 2.40 -2.14
C GLY A 157 -21.51 1.66 -1.47
N VAL A 158 -20.46 1.32 -2.23
CA VAL A 158 -19.26 0.63 -1.79
C VAL A 158 -18.08 1.59 -1.79
N ARG A 159 -17.21 1.52 -0.79
CA ARG A 159 -16.09 2.44 -0.65
C ARG A 159 -14.86 1.95 -1.40
N PRO A 160 -14.23 2.79 -2.22
CA PRO A 160 -12.93 2.52 -2.80
C PRO A 160 -11.82 2.73 -1.76
N VAL A 161 -10.88 1.79 -1.72
CA VAL A 161 -9.63 1.91 -0.97
C VAL A 161 -8.50 1.47 -1.89
N LEU A 162 -7.43 2.25 -1.94
CA LEU A 162 -6.26 1.94 -2.74
C LEU A 162 -5.18 1.35 -1.85
N PHE A 163 -4.60 0.25 -2.28
CA PHE A 163 -3.46 -0.36 -1.62
C PHE A 163 -2.18 0.06 -2.35
N MET A 164 -1.40 0.95 -1.73
CA MET A 164 -0.10 1.36 -2.23
C MET A 164 0.89 0.21 -2.06
N SER A 165 1.28 -0.42 -3.17
CA SER A 165 2.31 -1.45 -3.18
C SER A 165 3.68 -0.88 -2.77
N TRP A 166 4.63 -1.76 -2.50
CA TRP A 166 6.01 -1.41 -2.12
C TRP A 166 6.94 -1.39 -3.32
N ALA A 167 8.06 -0.67 -3.16
CA ALA A 167 9.17 -0.68 -4.09
C ALA A 167 9.83 -2.05 -4.19
N TYR A 168 10.42 -2.38 -5.32
CA TYR A 168 11.30 -3.53 -5.42
C TYR A 168 12.54 -3.33 -4.54
N LYS A 169 13.10 -4.39 -3.99
CA LYS A 169 14.25 -4.32 -3.08
C LYS A 169 15.47 -3.65 -3.73
N ASP A 170 15.66 -3.87 -5.03
CA ASP A 170 16.73 -3.31 -5.85
C ASP A 170 16.39 -1.95 -6.49
N LYS A 171 15.19 -1.38 -6.20
CA LYS A 171 14.71 -0.10 -6.73
C LYS A 171 14.00 0.73 -5.67
N PRO A 172 14.68 1.11 -4.58
CA PRO A 172 14.07 1.79 -3.44
C PRO A 172 13.47 3.16 -3.79
N GLU A 173 13.93 3.81 -4.86
CA GLU A 173 13.39 5.06 -5.38
C GLU A 173 11.93 4.95 -5.82
N MET A 174 11.44 3.76 -6.17
CA MET A 174 10.03 3.53 -6.48
C MET A 174 9.10 3.89 -5.31
N THR A 175 9.59 3.86 -4.06
CA THR A 175 8.76 4.17 -2.89
C THR A 175 8.13 5.55 -3.01
N ALA A 176 8.92 6.58 -3.28
CA ALA A 176 8.42 7.95 -3.41
C ALA A 176 7.51 8.10 -4.64
N GLN A 177 7.85 7.45 -5.74
CA GLN A 177 7.08 7.48 -6.98
C GLN A 177 5.71 6.81 -6.80
N LEU A 178 5.66 5.62 -6.19
CA LEU A 178 4.40 4.92 -5.88
C LEU A 178 3.55 5.73 -4.91
N ALA A 179 4.15 6.27 -3.84
CA ALA A 179 3.45 7.09 -2.88
C ALA A 179 2.77 8.29 -3.55
N GLU A 180 3.47 8.98 -4.43
CA GLU A 180 2.93 10.12 -5.18
C GLU A 180 1.74 9.69 -6.07
N GLN A 181 1.89 8.66 -6.90
CA GLN A 181 0.84 8.25 -7.83
C GLN A 181 -0.41 7.70 -7.12
N TYR A 182 -0.24 6.90 -6.08
CA TYR A 182 -1.37 6.41 -5.30
C TYR A 182 -2.08 7.52 -4.54
N THR A 183 -1.33 8.51 -4.03
CA THR A 183 -1.92 9.67 -3.33
C THR A 183 -2.70 10.55 -4.29
N ILE A 184 -2.17 10.83 -5.49
CA ILE A 184 -2.89 11.55 -6.55
C ILE A 184 -4.19 10.82 -6.91
N ALA A 185 -4.12 9.51 -7.16
CA ALA A 185 -5.29 8.70 -7.50
C ALA A 185 -6.33 8.68 -6.36
N GLY A 186 -5.87 8.53 -5.12
CA GLY A 186 -6.75 8.58 -3.95
C GLY A 186 -7.46 9.92 -3.81
N ASN A 187 -6.72 11.01 -3.95
CA ASN A 187 -7.25 12.39 -3.87
C ASN A 187 -8.25 12.72 -4.97
N ALA A 188 -8.03 12.21 -6.18
CA ALA A 188 -8.91 12.42 -7.32
C ALA A 188 -10.24 11.65 -7.20
N ASN A 189 -10.26 10.56 -6.43
CA ASN A 189 -11.39 9.61 -6.38
C ASN A 189 -12.00 9.44 -4.98
N ASP A 190 -11.68 10.33 -4.04
CA ASP A 190 -12.11 10.27 -2.64
C ASP A 190 -11.84 8.89 -1.99
N ALA A 191 -10.74 8.25 -2.36
CA ALA A 191 -10.35 6.93 -1.88
C ALA A 191 -9.29 7.03 -0.78
N LEU A 192 -9.45 6.23 0.28
CA LEU A 192 -8.40 6.05 1.28
C LEU A 192 -7.23 5.30 0.63
N VAL A 193 -6.00 5.71 0.93
CA VAL A 193 -4.79 5.04 0.44
C VAL A 193 -4.08 4.35 1.59
N ILE A 194 -3.94 3.05 1.56
CA ILE A 194 -3.18 2.25 2.53
C ILE A 194 -1.68 2.37 2.20
N PRO A 195 -0.84 2.95 3.06
CA PRO A 195 0.55 3.26 2.73
C PRO A 195 1.53 2.09 2.95
N ALA A 196 1.23 0.89 2.40
CA ALA A 196 2.04 -0.29 2.65
C ALA A 196 3.47 -0.16 2.12
N GLY A 197 3.68 0.52 0.99
CA GLY A 197 5.02 0.78 0.46
C GLY A 197 5.86 1.67 1.38
N ILE A 198 5.25 2.65 2.03
CA ILE A 198 5.93 3.49 3.04
C ILE A 198 6.27 2.66 4.29
N ALA A 199 5.38 1.76 4.71
CA ALA A 199 5.65 0.85 5.82
C ALA A 199 6.83 -0.08 5.54
N PHE A 200 6.96 -0.59 4.30
CA PHE A 200 8.12 -1.38 3.87
C PHE A 200 9.42 -0.59 3.98
N ALA A 201 9.47 0.62 3.42
CA ALA A 201 10.66 1.47 3.49
C ALA A 201 11.05 1.77 4.95
N LYS A 202 10.06 2.03 5.82
CA LYS A 202 10.29 2.28 7.24
C LYS A 202 10.80 1.05 7.99
N ALA A 203 10.23 -0.12 7.73
CA ALA A 203 10.67 -1.37 8.34
C ALA A 203 12.10 -1.74 7.92
N LEU A 204 12.44 -1.62 6.63
CA LEU A 204 13.80 -1.86 6.12
C LEU A 204 14.84 -0.92 6.74
N ALA A 205 14.49 0.34 6.95
CA ALA A 205 15.39 1.31 7.58
C ALA A 205 15.66 0.99 9.07
N ARG A 206 14.69 0.42 9.78
CA ARG A 206 14.78 0.12 11.23
C ARG A 206 15.30 -1.28 11.54
N ARG A 207 14.94 -2.26 10.70
CA ARG A 207 15.28 -3.68 10.86
C ARG A 207 15.76 -4.24 9.51
N PRO A 208 16.95 -3.82 9.06
CA PRO A 208 17.54 -4.32 7.81
C PRO A 208 17.89 -5.82 7.88
N ASP A 209 17.90 -6.40 9.07
CA ASP A 209 18.05 -7.83 9.33
C ASP A 209 16.81 -8.66 9.04
N VAL A 210 15.63 -8.04 8.93
CA VAL A 210 14.37 -8.71 8.62
C VAL A 210 14.13 -8.72 7.12
N GLU A 211 14.14 -9.92 6.52
CA GLU A 211 13.88 -10.06 5.09
C GLU A 211 12.38 -9.91 4.80
N LEU A 212 12.02 -8.87 4.05
CA LEU A 212 10.63 -8.57 3.67
C LEU A 212 10.26 -9.09 2.28
N TYR A 213 11.23 -9.58 1.51
CA TYR A 213 11.05 -10.00 0.12
C TYR A 213 11.38 -11.47 -0.07
N GLU A 214 10.79 -12.08 -1.09
CA GLU A 214 11.24 -13.34 -1.64
C GLU A 214 12.52 -13.18 -2.46
N ALA A 215 13.11 -14.28 -2.90
CA ALA A 215 14.36 -14.29 -3.66
C ALA A 215 14.31 -13.48 -4.96
N ASP A 216 13.12 -13.22 -5.49
CA ASP A 216 12.92 -12.40 -6.70
C ASP A 216 12.99 -10.89 -6.45
N LEU A 217 13.20 -10.46 -5.20
CA LEU A 217 13.32 -9.08 -4.76
C LEU A 217 12.05 -8.22 -4.95
N ARG A 218 10.90 -8.85 -5.14
CA ARG A 218 9.62 -8.19 -5.48
C ARG A 218 8.45 -8.68 -4.65
N HIS A 219 8.21 -10.01 -4.66
CA HIS A 219 7.13 -10.61 -3.88
C HIS A 219 7.44 -10.55 -2.39
N PRO A 220 6.40 -10.48 -1.55
CA PRO A 220 6.60 -10.35 -0.11
C PRO A 220 6.97 -11.71 0.48
N SER A 221 7.94 -11.73 1.39
CA SER A 221 8.10 -12.82 2.34
C SER A 221 6.92 -12.88 3.31
N LEU A 222 6.90 -13.86 4.20
CA LEU A 222 5.89 -13.90 5.27
C LEU A 222 5.94 -12.64 6.15
N ALA A 223 7.14 -12.13 6.46
CA ALA A 223 7.32 -10.90 7.21
C ALA A 223 6.79 -9.68 6.44
N GLY A 224 7.04 -9.60 5.12
CA GLY A 224 6.50 -8.56 4.25
C GLY A 224 4.96 -8.61 4.18
N THR A 225 4.37 -9.79 4.00
CA THR A 225 2.91 -9.98 4.02
C THR A 225 2.31 -9.55 5.36
N TYR A 226 2.95 -9.89 6.47
CA TYR A 226 2.51 -9.52 7.80
C TYR A 226 2.57 -8.00 8.04
N LEU A 227 3.67 -7.35 7.66
CA LEU A 227 3.82 -5.89 7.71
C LEU A 227 2.70 -5.18 6.94
N ALA A 228 2.45 -5.61 5.70
CA ALA A 228 1.39 -5.07 4.87
C ALA A 228 0.01 -5.28 5.53
N THR A 229 -0.25 -6.47 6.10
CA THR A 229 -1.47 -6.78 6.84
C THR A 229 -1.69 -5.83 8.02
N CYS A 230 -0.65 -5.58 8.81
CA CYS A 230 -0.69 -4.61 9.93
C CYS A 230 -1.00 -3.19 9.43
N THR A 231 -0.44 -2.80 8.27
CA THR A 231 -0.69 -1.49 7.66
C THR A 231 -2.15 -1.35 7.19
N VAL A 232 -2.71 -2.41 6.58
CA VAL A 232 -4.13 -2.46 6.21
C VAL A 232 -5.02 -2.30 7.44
N PHE A 233 -4.74 -3.05 8.50
CA PHE A 233 -5.50 -2.97 9.75
C PHE A 233 -5.47 -1.56 10.35
N ALA A 234 -4.29 -0.97 10.48
CA ALA A 234 -4.12 0.38 11.01
C ALA A 234 -4.88 1.42 10.18
N SER A 235 -4.81 1.33 8.84
CA SER A 235 -5.47 2.25 7.92
C SER A 235 -7.00 2.13 7.95
N LEU A 236 -7.53 0.90 7.98
CA LEU A 236 -8.98 0.69 7.89
C LEU A 236 -9.72 0.90 9.20
N TYR A 237 -9.06 0.70 10.34
CA TYR A 237 -9.71 0.82 11.65
C TYR A 237 -9.24 2.01 12.47
N GLY A 238 -8.19 2.74 12.03
CA GLY A 238 -7.59 3.82 12.81
C GLY A 238 -7.04 3.35 14.16
N LYS A 239 -6.67 2.07 14.26
CA LYS A 239 -6.19 1.43 15.49
C LYS A 239 -4.78 0.91 15.34
N SER A 240 -4.00 1.03 16.41
CA SER A 240 -2.65 0.46 16.45
C SER A 240 -2.70 -1.07 16.42
N PRO A 241 -1.93 -1.74 15.54
CA PRO A 241 -1.72 -3.18 15.59
C PRO A 241 -0.68 -3.59 16.65
N VAL A 242 0.01 -2.64 17.28
CA VAL A 242 1.12 -2.89 18.22
C VAL A 242 0.61 -3.66 19.44
N GLY A 243 1.24 -4.80 19.70
CA GLY A 243 0.88 -5.66 20.83
C GLY A 243 -0.28 -6.62 20.57
N LEU A 244 -0.86 -6.66 19.37
CA LEU A 244 -1.83 -7.70 19.03
C LEU A 244 -1.17 -9.07 19.03
N SER A 245 -1.89 -10.08 19.53
CA SER A 245 -1.36 -11.42 19.75
C SER A 245 -1.12 -12.24 18.49
N TYR A 246 -1.72 -11.86 17.36
CA TYR A 246 -1.47 -12.52 16.08
C TYR A 246 -0.15 -12.05 15.49
N ASP A 247 0.78 -12.96 15.28
CA ASP A 247 2.15 -12.71 14.80
C ASP A 247 2.49 -13.43 13.48
N ALA A 248 1.53 -14.13 12.88
CA ALA A 248 1.72 -14.96 11.67
C ALA A 248 2.77 -16.08 11.84
N GLY A 249 3.16 -16.44 13.06
CA GLY A 249 4.24 -17.41 13.35
C GLY A 249 5.65 -16.81 13.27
N LEU A 250 5.79 -15.50 13.18
CA LEU A 250 7.08 -14.81 13.23
C LEU A 250 7.63 -14.75 14.66
N PRO A 251 8.94 -14.59 14.85
CA PRO A 251 9.52 -14.26 16.14
C PRO A 251 8.84 -13.02 16.74
N LYS A 252 8.59 -13.03 18.05
CA LYS A 252 7.80 -11.97 18.72
C LYS A 252 8.40 -10.57 18.57
N ASP A 253 9.73 -10.47 18.62
CA ASP A 253 10.44 -9.20 18.44
C ASP A 253 10.31 -8.66 17.00
N VAL A 254 10.35 -9.57 16.01
CA VAL A 254 10.11 -9.24 14.60
C VAL A 254 8.68 -8.78 14.41
N ALA A 255 7.70 -9.54 14.88
CA ALA A 255 6.29 -9.18 14.75
C ALA A 255 6.01 -7.80 15.38
N LEU A 256 6.52 -7.53 16.59
CA LEU A 256 6.36 -6.24 17.27
C LEU A 256 7.00 -5.09 16.50
N ALA A 257 8.20 -5.30 15.95
CA ALA A 257 8.88 -4.30 15.12
C ALA A 257 8.08 -3.97 13.85
N LEU A 258 7.51 -4.98 13.19
CA LEU A 258 6.67 -4.79 11.99
C LEU A 258 5.34 -4.12 12.31
N GLN A 259 4.67 -4.49 13.40
CA GLN A 259 3.48 -3.81 13.91
C GLN A 259 3.75 -2.32 14.15
N THR A 260 4.90 -2.01 14.77
CA THR A 260 5.31 -0.62 15.06
C THR A 260 5.60 0.15 13.77
N ALA A 261 6.33 -0.46 12.82
CA ALA A 261 6.62 0.18 11.54
C ALA A 261 5.35 0.47 10.74
N ALA A 262 4.38 -0.45 10.74
CA ALA A 262 3.09 -0.28 10.11
C ALA A 262 2.30 0.89 10.73
N TRP A 263 2.23 0.94 12.06
CA TRP A 263 1.53 2.01 12.78
C TRP A 263 2.13 3.38 12.51
N ASP A 264 3.45 3.50 12.64
CA ASP A 264 4.15 4.76 12.40
C ASP A 264 4.01 5.24 10.95
N ALA A 265 4.05 4.32 9.99
CA ALA A 265 3.85 4.66 8.58
C ALA A 265 2.45 5.26 8.34
N VAL A 266 1.42 4.65 8.93
CA VAL A 266 0.03 5.13 8.83
C VAL A 266 -0.14 6.48 9.51
N GLN A 267 0.41 6.64 10.73
CA GLN A 267 0.32 7.91 11.46
C GLN A 267 1.02 9.07 10.73
N GLU A 268 2.19 8.81 10.16
CA GLU A 268 2.93 9.84 9.42
C GLU A 268 2.29 10.16 8.08
N TYR A 269 1.80 9.14 7.36
CA TYR A 269 1.17 9.34 6.05
C TYR A 269 -0.12 10.15 6.14
N TYR A 270 -0.93 9.92 7.18
CA TYR A 270 -2.19 10.64 7.37
C TYR A 270 -2.05 11.92 8.21
N ARG A 271 -0.85 12.29 8.62
CA ARG A 271 -0.65 13.54 9.34
C ARG A 271 -0.93 14.74 8.43
N PRO A 272 -1.78 15.70 8.88
CA PRO A 272 -2.15 16.88 8.11
C PRO A 272 -0.98 17.82 7.79
#